data_0248c511b9ca89b42e3f7bed1e0abce7
#
_entry.id   0248c511b9ca89b42e3f7bed1e0abce7
#
_cell.length_a   1.000
_cell.length_b   1.000
_cell.length_c   1.000
_cell.angle_alpha   90.00
_cell.angle_beta   90.00
_cell.angle_gamma   90.00
#
_symmetry.space_group_name_H-M   'P 1'
#
loop_
_entity.id
_entity.type
_entity.pdbx_description
1 polymer ?
#
loop_
_entity_poly.entity_id
_entity_poly.type
_entity_poly.pdbx_seq_one_letter_code
_entity_poly.pdbx_strand_id
1 'polypeptide(L)'
;MPKPFGTLTAVAAPIMRSNIDTDVIIRIERLVGNGIRGSLGKWAFGSLRYLPDGSENPEFILNRAPYREAEILVTGPNFGCGSSREGAVWALQERGIRAVIGSSFGDIFFANCFQNGILPVVVDKAIVDGLAAEIELTQGAGRIGIDLEAQTITSPMGKTHHFEIDPRRRAGLLEGLDEVALTLQRDDEIRAFQAADRNQRPWIHFAGKQP
;
A
#
# COMPACT_ATOMS: atom_id res chain seq x y z
N MET A 1 8.26 4.34 -11.55
CA MET A 1 6.79 4.48 -11.49
C MET A 1 6.19 3.22 -10.90
N PRO A 2 5.10 3.31 -10.13
CA PRO A 2 4.37 2.15 -9.63
C PRO A 2 3.81 1.31 -10.80
N LYS A 3 3.53 0.03 -10.53
CA LYS A 3 2.84 -0.83 -11.50
C LYS A 3 1.35 -0.45 -11.52
N PRO A 4 0.71 -0.24 -12.69
CA PRO A 4 -0.73 0.00 -12.77
C PRO A 4 -1.54 -1.05 -12.02
N PHE A 5 -2.66 -0.59 -11.42
CA PHE A 5 -3.60 -1.44 -10.69
C PHE A 5 -4.98 -1.34 -11.35
N GLY A 6 -5.43 -2.36 -12.01
CA GLY A 6 -6.80 -2.45 -12.55
C GLY A 6 -7.61 -3.48 -11.78
N THR A 7 -7.42 -4.75 -12.11
CA THR A 7 -8.01 -5.89 -11.42
C THR A 7 -6.95 -6.75 -10.76
N LEU A 8 -7.29 -7.38 -9.63
CA LEU A 8 -6.43 -8.31 -8.91
C LEU A 8 -7.28 -9.47 -8.40
N THR A 9 -6.89 -10.71 -8.70
CA THR A 9 -7.48 -11.90 -8.07
C THR A 9 -6.34 -12.75 -7.51
N ALA A 10 -6.26 -12.81 -6.18
CA ALA A 10 -5.09 -13.37 -5.52
C ALA A 10 -5.42 -14.05 -4.18
N VAL A 11 -4.42 -14.77 -3.65
CA VAL A 11 -4.45 -15.25 -2.27
C VAL A 11 -4.48 -14.05 -1.34
N ALA A 12 -5.36 -14.11 -0.34
CA ALA A 12 -5.40 -13.12 0.73
C ALA A 12 -4.99 -13.75 2.06
N ALA A 13 -4.23 -13.01 2.87
CA ALA A 13 -3.81 -13.45 4.20
C ALA A 13 -4.45 -12.55 5.27
N PRO A 14 -5.15 -13.12 6.28
CA PRO A 14 -5.71 -12.35 7.38
C PRO A 14 -4.65 -12.06 8.43
N ILE A 15 -4.46 -10.77 8.76
CA ILE A 15 -3.64 -10.29 9.87
C ILE A 15 -4.53 -9.41 10.76
N MET A 16 -5.42 -10.03 11.51
CA MET A 16 -6.54 -9.37 12.20
C MET A 16 -6.16 -8.63 13.49
N ARG A 17 -4.88 -8.61 13.85
CA ARG A 17 -4.38 -7.84 14.99
C ARG A 17 -4.60 -6.34 14.77
N SER A 18 -5.17 -5.65 15.75
CA SER A 18 -5.32 -4.19 15.75
C SER A 18 -3.99 -3.48 16.01
N ASN A 19 -3.88 -2.24 15.54
CA ASN A 19 -2.73 -1.37 15.78
C ASN A 19 -1.38 -1.98 15.37
N ILE A 20 -1.35 -2.67 14.22
CA ILE A 20 -0.06 -3.04 13.63
C ILE A 20 0.61 -1.77 13.15
N ASP A 21 1.65 -1.35 13.85
CA ASP A 21 2.40 -0.16 13.55
C ASP A 21 3.48 -0.40 12.47
N THR A 22 4.07 0.67 12.01
CA THR A 22 5.10 0.61 10.96
C THR A 22 6.39 -0.09 11.43
N ASP A 23 6.68 -0.17 12.75
CA ASP A 23 7.81 -0.93 13.30
C ASP A 23 7.57 -2.43 13.28
N VAL A 24 6.32 -2.86 13.44
CA VAL A 24 5.95 -4.27 13.26
C VAL A 24 6.03 -4.67 11.79
N ILE A 25 5.64 -3.76 10.87
CA ILE A 25 5.75 -4.02 9.42
C ILE A 25 7.22 -4.07 9.00
N ILE A 26 8.04 -3.09 9.41
CA ILE A 26 9.48 -3.05 9.12
C ILE A 26 10.23 -2.29 10.21
N ARG A 27 11.21 -2.93 10.81
CA ARG A 27 12.04 -2.30 11.84
C ARG A 27 12.96 -1.25 11.26
N ILE A 28 13.17 -0.16 12.00
CA ILE A 28 13.99 0.98 11.55
C ILE A 28 15.41 0.56 11.17
N GLU A 29 15.99 -0.43 11.85
CA GLU A 29 17.35 -0.92 11.58
C GLU A 29 17.49 -1.50 10.17
N ARG A 30 16.37 -1.84 9.52
CA ARG A 30 16.34 -2.33 8.14
C ARG A 30 16.21 -1.21 7.11
N LEU A 31 15.99 0.03 7.57
CA LEU A 31 15.82 1.22 6.74
C LEU A 31 17.06 2.12 6.73
N VAL A 32 18.17 1.70 7.36
CA VAL A 32 19.42 2.45 7.42
C VAL A 32 20.49 1.78 6.57
N GLY A 33 21.25 2.58 5.82
CA GLY A 33 22.35 2.10 4.98
C GLY A 33 22.12 2.29 3.48
N ASN A 34 23.06 1.79 2.67
CA ASN A 34 22.98 1.87 1.21
C ASN A 34 22.25 0.65 0.63
N GLY A 35 21.49 0.86 -0.46
CA GLY A 35 20.83 -0.24 -1.19
C GLY A 35 19.62 -0.83 -0.47
N ILE A 36 18.88 0.00 0.25
CA ILE A 36 17.71 -0.42 1.05
C ILE A 36 16.60 -0.97 0.16
N ARG A 37 16.22 -0.25 -0.89
CA ARG A 37 15.18 -0.70 -1.84
C ARG A 37 15.63 -1.96 -2.60
N GLY A 38 14.71 -2.90 -2.79
CA GLY A 38 14.96 -4.21 -3.42
C GLY A 38 15.42 -5.30 -2.44
N SER A 39 15.51 -4.99 -1.13
CA SER A 39 15.95 -5.96 -0.12
C SER A 39 15.04 -6.06 1.10
N LEU A 40 13.97 -5.25 1.17
CA LEU A 40 13.10 -5.14 2.33
C LEU A 40 12.04 -6.24 2.43
N GLY A 41 11.59 -6.79 1.30
CA GLY A 41 10.47 -7.74 1.27
C GLY A 41 10.66 -8.96 2.17
N LYS A 42 11.88 -9.46 2.31
CA LYS A 42 12.20 -10.56 3.25
C LYS A 42 12.05 -10.16 4.71
N TRP A 43 12.15 -8.87 5.03
CA TRP A 43 12.06 -8.33 6.38
C TRP A 43 10.66 -7.80 6.72
N ALA A 44 9.73 -7.79 5.76
CA ALA A 44 8.33 -7.45 6.03
C ALA A 44 7.78 -8.36 7.14
N PHE A 45 7.27 -7.73 8.20
CA PHE A 45 6.86 -8.41 9.44
C PHE A 45 7.96 -9.24 10.11
N GLY A 46 9.22 -8.86 9.97
CA GLY A 46 10.37 -9.64 10.42
C GLY A 46 10.31 -10.06 11.88
N SER A 47 9.78 -9.22 12.77
CA SER A 47 9.58 -9.52 14.19
C SER A 47 8.52 -10.60 14.47
N LEU A 48 7.64 -10.87 13.53
CA LEU A 48 6.60 -11.91 13.61
C LEU A 48 6.98 -13.13 12.76
N ARG A 49 7.68 -12.90 11.64
CA ARG A 49 8.06 -13.94 10.68
C ARG A 49 9.22 -14.81 11.13
N TYR A 50 10.12 -14.27 11.94
CA TYR A 50 11.33 -14.99 12.33
C TYR A 50 11.40 -15.18 13.85
N LEU A 51 11.88 -16.34 14.25
CA LEU A 51 12.22 -16.65 15.63
C LEU A 51 13.57 -16.03 16.00
N PRO A 52 13.94 -15.98 17.30
CA PRO A 52 15.22 -15.40 17.75
C PRO A 52 16.45 -16.07 17.16
N ASP A 53 16.36 -17.33 16.76
CA ASP A 53 17.44 -18.09 16.10
C ASP A 53 17.54 -17.82 14.59
N GLY A 54 16.64 -16.96 14.05
CA GLY A 54 16.59 -16.61 12.63
C GLY A 54 15.79 -17.57 11.76
N SER A 55 15.27 -18.66 12.30
CA SER A 55 14.37 -19.57 11.58
C SER A 55 12.99 -18.93 11.35
N GLU A 56 12.27 -19.40 10.33
CA GLU A 56 10.90 -18.94 10.09
C GLU A 56 9.95 -19.42 11.21
N ASN A 57 9.15 -18.50 11.74
CA ASN A 57 8.10 -18.82 12.68
C ASN A 57 6.93 -19.53 11.96
N PRO A 58 6.68 -20.83 12.22
CA PRO A 58 5.63 -21.59 11.53
C PRO A 58 4.22 -21.12 11.91
N GLU A 59 4.06 -20.41 13.03
CA GLU A 59 2.76 -19.90 13.48
C GLU A 59 2.36 -18.62 12.74
N PHE A 60 3.31 -17.91 12.14
CA PHE A 60 2.97 -16.69 11.42
C PHE A 60 2.38 -16.98 10.04
N ILE A 61 1.21 -16.42 9.77
CA ILE A 61 0.39 -16.75 8.60
C ILE A 61 1.14 -16.65 7.27
N LEU A 62 1.94 -15.59 7.06
CA LEU A 62 2.68 -15.40 5.81
C LEU A 62 3.87 -16.37 5.61
N ASN A 63 4.17 -17.23 6.57
CA ASN A 63 5.15 -18.30 6.44
C ASN A 63 4.51 -19.65 6.06
N ARG A 64 3.18 -19.72 6.06
CA ARG A 64 2.42 -20.94 5.76
C ARG A 64 1.86 -20.92 4.34
N ALA A 65 1.88 -22.06 3.66
CA ALA A 65 1.15 -22.23 2.41
C ALA A 65 -0.38 -22.27 2.71
N PRO A 66 -1.23 -21.69 1.84
CA PRO A 66 -0.91 -20.95 0.61
C PRO A 66 -0.60 -19.45 0.84
N TYR A 67 -0.72 -18.96 2.07
CA TYR A 67 -0.62 -17.53 2.42
C TYR A 67 0.78 -16.93 2.16
N ARG A 68 1.80 -17.78 2.02
CA ARG A 68 3.13 -17.35 1.60
C ARG A 68 3.12 -16.60 0.26
N GLU A 69 2.16 -16.88 -0.60
CA GLU A 69 1.97 -16.27 -1.91
C GLU A 69 0.93 -15.14 -1.90
N ALA A 70 0.52 -14.68 -0.72
CA ALA A 70 -0.50 -13.65 -0.63
C ALA A 70 -0.04 -12.32 -1.27
N GLU A 71 -0.91 -11.77 -2.11
CA GLU A 71 -0.79 -10.41 -2.66
C GLU A 71 -1.79 -9.44 -2.02
N ILE A 72 -2.72 -9.96 -1.22
CA ILE A 72 -3.73 -9.18 -0.51
C ILE A 72 -3.59 -9.44 0.98
N LEU A 73 -3.61 -8.39 1.79
CA LEU A 73 -3.76 -8.49 3.24
C LEU A 73 -5.17 -8.07 3.65
N VAL A 74 -5.80 -8.83 4.55
CA VAL A 74 -7.00 -8.43 5.27
C VAL A 74 -6.59 -8.15 6.70
N THR A 75 -6.81 -6.91 7.19
CA THR A 75 -6.13 -6.43 8.40
C THR A 75 -7.11 -5.93 9.44
N GLY A 76 -6.71 -6.05 10.70
CA GLY A 76 -7.39 -5.40 11.80
C GLY A 76 -7.33 -3.87 11.72
N PRO A 77 -8.11 -3.16 12.56
CA PRO A 77 -8.19 -1.71 12.51
C PRO A 77 -6.86 -1.03 12.85
N ASN A 78 -6.72 0.22 12.33
CA ASN A 78 -5.57 1.09 12.54
C ASN A 78 -4.23 0.47 12.08
N PHE A 79 -4.27 -0.21 10.93
CA PHE A 79 -3.08 -0.82 10.33
C PHE A 79 -2.13 0.25 9.76
N GLY A 80 -0.83 0.04 9.98
CA GLY A 80 0.19 1.00 9.55
C GLY A 80 0.24 2.27 10.39
N CYS A 81 -0.28 2.23 11.62
CA CYS A 81 -0.16 3.34 12.57
C CYS A 81 1.29 3.59 13.00
N GLY A 82 1.51 4.58 13.86
CA GLY A 82 2.83 4.91 14.40
C GLY A 82 3.62 5.86 13.52
N SER A 83 4.92 5.65 13.45
CA SER A 83 5.85 6.59 12.79
C SER A 83 5.67 6.65 11.28
N SER A 84 5.88 7.85 10.70
CA SER A 84 5.85 8.08 9.26
C SER A 84 6.99 7.36 8.55
N ARG A 85 6.75 6.12 8.10
CA ARG A 85 7.76 5.32 7.41
C ARG A 85 7.23 4.80 6.09
N GLU A 86 7.61 5.46 5.02
CA GLU A 86 7.33 4.97 3.68
C GLU A 86 7.97 3.58 3.43
N GLY A 87 9.09 3.30 4.11
CA GLY A 87 9.75 2.00 4.10
C GLY A 87 8.86 0.82 4.51
N ALA A 88 7.81 1.06 5.31
CA ALA A 88 6.82 0.03 5.62
C ALA A 88 6.03 -0.38 4.37
N VAL A 89 5.65 0.59 3.54
CA VAL A 89 4.96 0.33 2.26
C VAL A 89 5.92 -0.34 1.27
N TRP A 90 7.19 0.09 1.21
CA TRP A 90 8.20 -0.57 0.37
C TRP A 90 8.39 -2.03 0.73
N ALA A 91 8.46 -2.34 2.03
CA ALA A 91 8.61 -3.72 2.50
C ALA A 91 7.42 -4.60 2.08
N LEU A 92 6.19 -4.08 2.16
CA LEU A 92 5.00 -4.78 1.69
C LEU A 92 5.01 -4.96 0.17
N GLN A 93 5.32 -3.91 -0.59
CA GLN A 93 5.43 -3.96 -2.05
C GLN A 93 6.46 -5.00 -2.51
N GLU A 94 7.66 -4.98 -1.93
CA GLU A 94 8.74 -5.92 -2.24
C GLU A 94 8.41 -7.36 -1.79
N ARG A 95 7.54 -7.52 -0.79
CA ARG A 95 7.00 -8.82 -0.39
C ARG A 95 5.97 -9.34 -1.39
N GLY A 96 5.52 -8.52 -2.33
CA GLY A 96 4.52 -8.85 -3.34
C GLY A 96 3.09 -8.40 -2.98
N ILE A 97 2.89 -7.68 -1.88
CA ILE A 97 1.57 -7.17 -1.51
C ILE A 97 1.16 -6.05 -2.47
N ARG A 98 -0.03 -6.19 -3.03
CA ARG A 98 -0.64 -5.25 -3.98
C ARG A 98 -1.84 -4.52 -3.39
N ALA A 99 -2.54 -5.13 -2.45
CA ALA A 99 -3.68 -4.51 -1.79
C ALA A 99 -3.72 -4.84 -0.29
N VAL A 100 -4.25 -3.90 0.48
CA VAL A 100 -4.50 -4.07 1.93
C VAL A 100 -5.94 -3.65 2.20
N ILE A 101 -6.77 -4.57 2.71
CA ILE A 101 -8.17 -4.35 3.05
C ILE A 101 -8.27 -4.22 4.56
N GLY A 102 -8.88 -3.15 5.05
CA GLY A 102 -9.04 -2.91 6.48
C GLY A 102 -10.18 -1.96 6.79
N SER A 103 -10.54 -1.84 8.06
CA SER A 103 -11.56 -0.88 8.49
C SER A 103 -10.99 0.52 8.77
N SER A 104 -9.69 0.62 9.03
CA SER A 104 -8.97 1.89 9.18
C SER A 104 -7.47 1.69 9.05
N PHE A 105 -6.77 2.76 8.74
CA PHE A 105 -5.31 2.79 8.54
C PHE A 105 -4.70 4.01 9.24
N GLY A 106 -3.41 3.97 9.50
CA GLY A 106 -2.67 5.19 9.81
C GLY A 106 -2.63 6.12 8.60
N ASP A 107 -2.90 7.42 8.78
CA ASP A 107 -3.12 8.39 7.69
C ASP A 107 -1.94 8.45 6.72
N ILE A 108 -0.71 8.48 7.26
CA ILE A 108 0.50 8.58 6.45
C ILE A 108 0.76 7.27 5.71
N PHE A 109 0.56 6.11 6.35
CA PHE A 109 0.65 4.82 5.70
C PHE A 109 -0.34 4.71 4.55
N PHE A 110 -1.59 5.14 4.78
CA PHE A 110 -2.64 5.16 3.77
C PHE A 110 -2.25 6.00 2.54
N ALA A 111 -1.70 7.21 2.77
CA ALA A 111 -1.24 8.06 1.68
C ALA A 111 -0.05 7.45 0.92
N ASN A 112 0.95 6.91 1.64
CA ASN A 112 2.13 6.29 1.06
C ASN A 112 1.80 5.05 0.22
N CYS A 113 0.72 4.32 0.53
CA CYS A 113 0.28 3.18 -0.27
C CYS A 113 0.00 3.59 -1.72
N PHE A 114 -0.73 4.68 -1.94
CA PHE A 114 -1.04 5.17 -3.30
C PHE A 114 0.21 5.57 -4.08
N GLN A 115 1.15 6.24 -3.42
CA GLN A 115 2.41 6.66 -4.04
C GLN A 115 3.26 5.47 -4.51
N ASN A 116 3.11 4.32 -3.86
CA ASN A 116 3.87 3.11 -4.15
C ASN A 116 3.07 2.02 -4.90
N GLY A 117 1.86 2.33 -5.36
CA GLY A 117 1.05 1.40 -6.16
C GLY A 117 0.46 0.23 -5.39
N ILE A 118 0.32 0.37 -4.06
CA ILE A 118 -0.50 -0.51 -3.21
C ILE A 118 -1.87 0.14 -3.06
N LEU A 119 -2.93 -0.64 -3.24
CA LEU A 119 -4.30 -0.19 -3.03
C LEU A 119 -4.73 -0.43 -1.57
N PRO A 120 -4.86 0.60 -0.71
CA PRO A 120 -5.49 0.47 0.58
C PRO A 120 -7.01 0.60 0.41
N VAL A 121 -7.76 -0.42 0.80
CA VAL A 121 -9.22 -0.46 0.70
C VAL A 121 -9.83 -0.33 2.09
N VAL A 122 -10.64 0.71 2.28
CA VAL A 122 -11.41 0.92 3.53
C VAL A 122 -12.82 0.38 3.33
N VAL A 123 -13.23 -0.54 4.19
CA VAL A 123 -14.59 -1.07 4.25
C VAL A 123 -15.02 -1.25 5.71
N ASP A 124 -16.31 -1.41 5.94
CA ASP A 124 -16.84 -1.64 7.27
C ASP A 124 -16.18 -2.84 7.96
N LYS A 125 -15.99 -2.73 9.27
CA LYS A 125 -15.40 -3.81 10.09
C LYS A 125 -16.11 -5.15 9.89
N ALA A 126 -17.43 -5.16 9.75
CA ALA A 126 -18.20 -6.38 9.52
C ALA A 126 -17.84 -7.07 8.19
N ILE A 127 -17.49 -6.29 7.16
CA ILE A 127 -17.02 -6.82 5.87
C ILE A 127 -15.61 -7.41 6.05
N VAL A 128 -14.73 -6.69 6.74
CA VAL A 128 -13.35 -7.18 7.03
C VAL A 128 -13.39 -8.49 7.80
N ASP A 129 -14.20 -8.57 8.87
CA ASP A 129 -14.35 -9.78 9.67
C ASP A 129 -14.93 -10.95 8.84
N GLY A 130 -15.91 -10.66 7.97
CA GLY A 130 -16.48 -11.63 7.05
C GLY A 130 -15.48 -12.18 6.05
N LEU A 131 -14.67 -11.30 5.43
CA LEU A 131 -13.61 -11.71 4.51
C LEU A 131 -12.57 -12.59 5.22
N ALA A 132 -12.15 -12.23 6.43
CA ALA A 132 -11.21 -13.02 7.22
C ALA A 132 -11.76 -14.41 7.53
N ALA A 133 -13.03 -14.51 7.95
CA ALA A 133 -13.70 -15.79 8.23
C ALA A 133 -13.80 -16.67 6.97
N GLU A 134 -14.13 -16.10 5.81
CA GLU A 134 -14.19 -16.84 4.56
C GLU A 134 -12.80 -17.34 4.09
N ILE A 135 -11.74 -16.55 4.31
CA ILE A 135 -10.36 -16.97 4.04
C ILE A 135 -9.97 -18.15 4.92
N GLU A 136 -10.33 -18.12 6.20
CA GLU A 136 -10.06 -19.20 7.14
C GLU A 136 -10.85 -20.47 6.78
N LEU A 137 -12.14 -20.33 6.46
CA LEU A 137 -13.01 -21.43 6.02
C LEU A 137 -12.46 -22.15 4.78
N THR A 138 -11.94 -21.38 3.82
CA THR A 138 -11.35 -21.93 2.60
C THR A 138 -9.90 -22.35 2.77
N GLN A 139 -9.34 -22.21 3.97
CA GLN A 139 -7.92 -22.49 4.28
C GLN A 139 -6.96 -21.81 3.29
N GLY A 140 -7.34 -20.61 2.81
CA GLY A 140 -6.59 -19.83 1.83
C GLY A 140 -6.65 -20.35 0.39
N ALA A 141 -7.44 -21.39 0.10
CA ALA A 141 -7.67 -21.84 -1.27
C ALA A 141 -8.58 -20.87 -2.06
N GLY A 142 -9.49 -20.18 -1.35
CA GLY A 142 -10.31 -19.14 -1.92
C GLY A 142 -9.49 -17.89 -2.28
N ARG A 143 -9.92 -17.20 -3.32
CA ARG A 143 -9.25 -15.96 -3.79
C ARG A 143 -10.14 -14.77 -3.48
N ILE A 144 -9.52 -13.63 -3.18
CA ILE A 144 -10.22 -12.35 -3.20
C ILE A 144 -10.00 -11.70 -4.56
N GLY A 145 -11.09 -11.25 -5.19
CA GLY A 145 -11.08 -10.41 -6.37
C GLY A 145 -11.23 -8.94 -5.98
N ILE A 146 -10.45 -8.06 -6.59
CA ILE A 146 -10.59 -6.60 -6.48
C ILE A 146 -10.66 -6.03 -7.87
N ASP A 147 -11.67 -5.20 -8.14
CA ASP A 147 -11.79 -4.40 -9.36
C ASP A 147 -11.80 -2.92 -8.95
N LEU A 148 -10.74 -2.21 -9.36
CA LEU A 148 -10.57 -0.79 -9.01
C LEU A 148 -11.48 0.12 -9.83
N GLU A 149 -11.81 -0.25 -11.07
CA GLU A 149 -12.74 0.54 -11.89
C GLU A 149 -14.17 0.43 -11.36
N ALA A 150 -14.61 -0.79 -11.08
CA ALA A 150 -15.94 -1.05 -10.52
C ALA A 150 -16.01 -0.73 -9.01
N GLN A 151 -14.87 -0.52 -8.35
CA GLN A 151 -14.76 -0.31 -6.91
C GLN A 151 -15.42 -1.45 -6.12
N THR A 152 -15.09 -2.70 -6.47
CA THR A 152 -15.69 -3.88 -5.85
C THR A 152 -14.63 -4.84 -5.32
N ILE A 153 -14.99 -5.54 -4.24
CA ILE A 153 -14.29 -6.70 -3.70
C ILE A 153 -15.19 -7.91 -3.88
N THR A 154 -14.68 -8.97 -4.48
CA THR A 154 -15.36 -10.28 -4.50
C THR A 154 -14.70 -11.17 -3.45
N SER A 155 -15.49 -11.64 -2.47
CA SER A 155 -15.01 -12.49 -1.38
C SER A 155 -14.65 -13.90 -1.88
N PRO A 156 -13.92 -14.72 -1.08
CA PRO A 156 -13.64 -16.11 -1.41
C PRO A 156 -14.88 -16.98 -1.73
N MET A 157 -16.03 -16.64 -1.15
CA MET A 157 -17.31 -17.33 -1.39
C MET A 157 -18.18 -16.64 -2.45
N GLY A 158 -17.65 -15.66 -3.19
CA GLY A 158 -18.32 -15.02 -4.33
C GLY A 158 -19.23 -13.84 -3.97
N LYS A 159 -19.26 -13.40 -2.71
CA LYS A 159 -20.02 -12.22 -2.31
C LYS A 159 -19.32 -10.94 -2.74
N THR A 160 -20.06 -10.00 -3.34
CA THR A 160 -19.53 -8.71 -3.77
C THR A 160 -19.79 -7.63 -2.73
N HIS A 161 -18.76 -6.84 -2.45
CA HIS A 161 -18.81 -5.65 -1.59
C HIS A 161 -18.28 -4.45 -2.35
N HIS A 162 -18.88 -3.28 -2.14
CA HIS A 162 -18.42 -2.02 -2.72
C HIS A 162 -17.50 -1.28 -1.74
N PHE A 163 -16.56 -0.51 -2.30
CA PHE A 163 -15.73 0.42 -1.56
C PHE A 163 -15.62 1.75 -2.30
N GLU A 164 -15.32 2.81 -1.57
CA GLU A 164 -15.13 4.14 -2.14
C GLU A 164 -13.65 4.50 -2.14
N ILE A 165 -13.23 5.21 -3.17
CA ILE A 165 -11.88 5.74 -3.32
C ILE A 165 -11.95 7.13 -3.97
N ASP A 166 -11.10 8.04 -3.52
CA ASP A 166 -10.96 9.35 -4.14
C ASP A 166 -10.65 9.23 -5.64
N PRO A 167 -11.37 9.93 -6.53
CA PRO A 167 -11.23 9.79 -7.98
C PRO A 167 -9.81 10.06 -8.50
N ARG A 168 -9.07 11.01 -7.91
CA ARG A 168 -7.70 11.33 -8.29
C ARG A 168 -6.73 10.19 -7.92
N ARG A 169 -6.89 9.64 -6.71
CA ARG A 169 -6.10 8.48 -6.24
C ARG A 169 -6.40 7.24 -7.09
N ARG A 170 -7.66 7.04 -7.46
CA ARG A 170 -8.08 5.96 -8.36
C ARG A 170 -7.40 6.08 -9.72
N ALA A 171 -7.45 7.26 -10.35
CA ALA A 171 -6.80 7.51 -11.63
C ALA A 171 -5.29 7.26 -11.56
N GLY A 172 -4.62 7.78 -10.52
CA GLY A 172 -3.20 7.54 -10.29
C GLY A 172 -2.83 6.06 -10.21
N LEU A 173 -3.61 5.25 -9.48
CA LEU A 173 -3.38 3.81 -9.40
C LEU A 173 -3.64 3.09 -10.74
N LEU A 174 -4.73 3.43 -11.45
CA LEU A 174 -5.07 2.83 -12.74
C LEU A 174 -3.96 3.06 -13.77
N GLU A 175 -3.38 4.25 -13.79
CA GLU A 175 -2.33 4.64 -14.73
C GLU A 175 -0.91 4.32 -14.21
N GLY A 176 -0.76 3.94 -12.94
CA GLY A 176 0.54 3.70 -12.32
C GLY A 176 1.37 4.97 -12.13
N LEU A 177 0.71 6.09 -11.84
CA LEU A 177 1.35 7.39 -11.67
C LEU A 177 1.61 7.68 -10.18
N ASP A 178 2.78 8.24 -9.91
CA ASP A 178 3.07 8.86 -8.62
C ASP A 178 2.64 10.34 -8.61
N GLU A 179 2.75 11.01 -7.48
CA GLU A 179 2.35 12.42 -7.29
C GLU A 179 3.07 13.38 -8.28
N VAL A 180 4.33 13.08 -8.63
CA VAL A 180 5.09 13.88 -9.58
C VAL A 180 4.54 13.70 -10.98
N ALA A 181 4.32 12.46 -11.41
CA ALA A 181 3.76 12.15 -12.72
C ALA A 181 2.34 12.72 -12.90
N LEU A 182 1.49 12.64 -11.85
CA LEU A 182 0.17 13.27 -11.82
C LEU A 182 0.26 14.80 -11.97
N THR A 183 1.24 15.43 -11.34
CA THR A 183 1.48 16.88 -11.47
C THR A 183 1.96 17.24 -12.87
N LEU A 184 2.84 16.43 -13.45
CA LEU A 184 3.37 16.65 -14.79
C LEU A 184 2.32 16.50 -15.90
N GLN A 185 1.21 15.85 -15.66
CA GLN A 185 0.07 15.87 -16.60
C GLN A 185 -0.48 17.28 -16.83
N ARG A 186 -0.19 18.23 -15.93
CA ARG A 186 -0.56 19.64 -16.02
C ARG A 186 0.61 20.56 -16.41
N ASP A 187 1.65 20.03 -17.05
CA ASP A 187 2.87 20.79 -17.38
C ASP A 187 2.58 22.06 -18.17
N ASP A 188 1.66 22.03 -19.14
CA ASP A 188 1.28 23.21 -19.93
C ASP A 188 0.65 24.33 -19.05
N GLU A 189 -0.19 23.97 -18.08
CA GLU A 189 -0.77 24.92 -17.14
C GLU A 189 0.32 25.51 -16.22
N ILE A 190 1.23 24.67 -15.76
CA ILE A 190 2.37 25.06 -14.92
C ILE A 190 3.27 26.04 -15.66
N ARG A 191 3.60 25.75 -16.92
CA ARG A 191 4.42 26.64 -17.77
C ARG A 191 3.72 27.97 -18.05
N ALA A 192 2.42 27.94 -18.34
CA ALA A 192 1.63 29.15 -18.55
C ALA A 192 1.61 30.04 -17.27
N PHE A 193 1.40 29.43 -16.10
CA PHE A 193 1.48 30.13 -14.83
C PHE A 193 2.87 30.73 -14.59
N GLN A 194 3.92 29.98 -14.78
CA GLN A 194 5.31 30.43 -14.59
C GLN A 194 5.67 31.61 -15.54
N ALA A 195 5.20 31.55 -16.79
CA ALA A 195 5.42 32.66 -17.74
C ALA A 195 4.67 33.93 -17.30
N ALA A 196 3.42 33.83 -16.89
CA ALA A 196 2.65 34.95 -16.37
C ALA A 196 3.27 35.52 -15.08
N ASP A 197 3.72 34.68 -14.18
CA ASP A 197 4.34 35.06 -12.91
C ASP A 197 5.68 35.80 -13.11
N ARG A 198 6.52 35.36 -14.06
CA ARG A 198 7.76 36.06 -14.42
C ARG A 198 7.50 37.48 -14.91
N ASN A 199 6.40 37.67 -15.64
CA ASN A 199 6.02 39.02 -16.13
C ASN A 199 5.44 39.91 -15.00
N GLN A 200 4.62 39.32 -14.11
CA GLN A 200 3.98 40.07 -13.03
C GLN A 200 4.91 40.30 -11.82
N ARG A 201 5.81 39.37 -11.53
CA ARG A 201 6.69 39.40 -10.36
C ARG A 201 8.16 39.13 -10.74
N PRO A 202 8.77 39.91 -11.66
CA PRO A 202 10.12 39.64 -12.15
C PRO A 202 11.17 39.60 -11.04
N TRP A 203 10.95 40.35 -9.95
CA TRP A 203 11.86 40.39 -8.82
C TRP A 203 12.01 39.07 -8.04
N ILE A 204 11.08 38.14 -8.14
CA ILE A 204 11.17 36.81 -7.51
C ILE A 204 12.08 35.89 -8.30
N HIS A 205 12.19 36.14 -9.61
CA HIS A 205 12.91 35.28 -10.55
C HIS A 205 14.33 35.77 -10.88
N PHE A 206 14.84 36.77 -10.19
CA PHE A 206 16.25 37.13 -10.29
C PHE A 206 17.09 35.99 -9.70
N ALA A 207 17.56 35.07 -10.58
CA ALA A 207 18.70 34.26 -10.24
C ALA A 207 19.85 35.24 -10.00
N GLY A 208 20.26 35.41 -8.73
CA GLY A 208 21.46 36.16 -8.41
C GLY A 208 22.59 35.61 -9.28
N LYS A 209 23.25 36.48 -10.05
CA LYS A 209 24.56 36.14 -10.62
C LYS A 209 25.39 35.71 -9.42
N GLN A 210 25.69 34.43 -9.30
CA GLN A 210 26.75 34.00 -8.41
C GLN A 210 28.03 34.73 -8.85
N PRO A 211 28.75 35.33 -7.91
CA PRO A 211 30.01 36.01 -8.22
C PRO A 211 31.06 35.02 -8.73
#